data_97714d5b367b66c18e076157505b95e6
#
_entry.id   97714d5b367b66c18e076157505b95e6
#
_cell.length_a   1.000
_cell.length_b   1.000
_cell.length_c   1.000
_cell.angle_alpha   90.00
_cell.angle_beta   90.00
_cell.angle_gamma   90.00
#
_symmetry.space_group_name_H-M   'P 1'
#
loop_
_entity.id
_entity.type
_entity.pdbx_description
1 polymer ?
#
loop_
_entity_poly.entity_id
_entity_poly.type
_entity_poly.pdbx_seq_one_letter_code
_entity_poly.pdbx_strand_id
1 'polypeptide(L)'
;MIAQDFTVPEADLRKLLGAASPDAALLYLFLRGGNSWENAEAVLHFGASRLSCASATLRQLGLWQEEKRVRIAPGERPSYTENDVISALEKDNSFASLYGEVQQILGRTLTNDELKILLSFVRYLGMSTDVVFMLVCYCRDRQRQRGSSRNPSLRSIEKEAYNWAEQGIDSMEEAAAYIQAQNVRHSRMHRLMELLQIRGRNLTPAEERYAQSWLDMGFEAGAVSMAYERTCLNTGGLNWAYMNRILQRWHQQGLHTVQAIQSGDRKNDSRTERRPLDPDEAAAIKRMFQEG
;
A
#
# COMPACT_ATOMS: atom_id res chain seq x y z
N MET A 1 -6.02 -33.72 -20.40
CA MET A 1 -5.38 -32.98 -19.32
C MET A 1 -6.23 -33.15 -18.07
N ILE A 2 -5.73 -33.84 -17.06
CA ILE A 2 -6.41 -34.00 -15.76
C ILE A 2 -6.22 -32.65 -15.02
N ALA A 3 -7.29 -31.90 -14.84
CA ALA A 3 -7.26 -30.72 -14.02
C ALA A 3 -6.89 -31.14 -12.59
N GLN A 4 -5.70 -30.79 -12.12
CA GLN A 4 -5.36 -30.93 -10.71
C GLN A 4 -6.12 -29.86 -9.94
N ASP A 5 -6.97 -30.28 -9.01
CA ASP A 5 -7.57 -29.36 -8.06
C ASP A 5 -6.48 -28.65 -7.25
N PHE A 6 -6.44 -27.34 -7.30
CA PHE A 6 -5.51 -26.55 -6.49
C PHE A 6 -6.29 -25.60 -5.59
N THR A 7 -5.79 -25.40 -4.39
CA THR A 7 -6.37 -24.46 -3.43
C THR A 7 -5.59 -23.17 -3.43
N VAL A 8 -6.31 -22.06 -3.41
CA VAL A 8 -5.71 -20.74 -3.23
C VAL A 8 -5.69 -20.40 -1.74
N PRO A 9 -4.52 -20.13 -1.15
CA PRO A 9 -4.44 -19.69 0.24
C PRO A 9 -5.25 -18.40 0.46
N GLU A 10 -5.97 -18.32 1.57
CA GLU A 10 -6.81 -17.16 1.88
C GLU A 10 -6.01 -15.85 1.93
N ALA A 11 -4.77 -15.91 2.43
CA ALA A 11 -3.86 -14.78 2.45
C ALA A 11 -3.54 -14.25 1.04
N ASP A 12 -3.32 -15.15 0.07
CA ASP A 12 -3.03 -14.80 -1.31
C ASP A 12 -4.27 -14.23 -1.99
N LEU A 13 -5.44 -14.85 -1.75
CA LEU A 13 -6.72 -14.35 -2.26
C LEU A 13 -7.00 -12.92 -1.79
N ARG A 14 -6.77 -12.63 -0.51
CA ARG A 14 -6.94 -11.27 0.02
C ARG A 14 -6.01 -10.26 -0.64
N LYS A 15 -4.75 -10.63 -0.87
CA LYS A 15 -3.79 -9.77 -1.58
C LYS A 15 -4.25 -9.47 -3.01
N LEU A 16 -4.69 -10.49 -3.74
CA LEU A 16 -5.17 -10.36 -5.12
C LEU A 16 -6.41 -9.46 -5.21
N LEU A 17 -7.40 -9.70 -4.35
CA LEU A 17 -8.60 -8.87 -4.28
C LEU A 17 -8.27 -7.43 -3.88
N GLY A 18 -7.33 -7.25 -2.97
CA GLY A 18 -6.88 -5.94 -2.52
C GLY A 18 -6.10 -5.14 -3.57
N ALA A 19 -5.48 -5.80 -4.52
CA ALA A 19 -4.73 -5.16 -5.60
C ALA A 19 -5.63 -4.59 -6.71
N ALA A 20 -6.89 -5.02 -6.79
CA ALA A 20 -7.85 -4.61 -7.83
C ALA A 20 -7.32 -4.78 -9.27
N SER A 21 -6.47 -5.81 -9.50
CA SER A 21 -5.90 -6.14 -10.81
C SER A 21 -6.42 -7.51 -11.30
N PRO A 22 -7.45 -7.52 -12.16
CA PRO A 22 -8.01 -8.77 -12.69
C PRO A 22 -6.97 -9.60 -13.46
N ASP A 23 -6.11 -8.94 -14.22
CA ASP A 23 -5.09 -9.61 -15.03
C ASP A 23 -4.04 -10.31 -14.14
N ALA A 24 -3.63 -9.69 -13.02
CA ALA A 24 -2.75 -10.33 -12.06
C ALA A 24 -3.41 -11.53 -11.38
N ALA A 25 -4.70 -11.44 -11.03
CA ALA A 25 -5.44 -12.56 -10.45
C ALA A 25 -5.55 -13.74 -11.43
N LEU A 26 -5.86 -13.47 -12.70
CA LEU A 26 -5.92 -14.50 -13.74
C LEU A 26 -4.56 -15.16 -13.97
N LEU A 27 -3.49 -14.37 -14.04
CA LEU A 27 -2.14 -14.88 -14.19
C LEU A 27 -1.72 -15.74 -12.99
N TYR A 28 -2.04 -15.32 -11.78
CA TYR A 28 -1.77 -16.09 -10.57
C TYR A 28 -2.46 -17.45 -10.60
N LEU A 29 -3.76 -17.49 -10.92
CA LEU A 29 -4.53 -18.74 -11.01
C LEU A 29 -3.98 -19.66 -12.10
N PHE A 30 -3.59 -19.09 -13.24
CA PHE A 30 -2.99 -19.82 -14.34
C PHE A 30 -1.68 -20.51 -13.92
N LEU A 31 -0.77 -19.78 -13.27
CA LEU A 31 0.51 -20.31 -12.80
C LEU A 31 0.33 -21.31 -11.66
N ARG A 32 -0.60 -21.06 -10.74
CA ARG A 32 -0.92 -21.99 -9.64
C ARG A 32 -1.56 -23.27 -10.13
N GLY A 33 -2.27 -23.22 -11.24
CA GLY A 33 -2.79 -24.41 -11.93
C GLY A 33 -1.73 -25.28 -12.61
N GLY A 34 -0.43 -25.00 -12.37
CA GLY A 34 0.69 -25.79 -12.91
C GLY A 34 1.02 -25.48 -14.37
N ASN A 35 0.53 -24.39 -14.92
CA ASN A 35 0.83 -23.98 -16.28
C ASN A 35 2.16 -23.20 -16.35
N SER A 36 2.89 -23.37 -17.48
CA SER A 36 4.14 -22.65 -17.72
C SER A 36 3.90 -21.19 -18.11
N TRP A 37 4.76 -20.30 -17.65
CA TRP A 37 4.80 -18.90 -18.05
C TRP A 37 4.79 -18.69 -19.57
N GLU A 38 5.51 -19.53 -20.30
CA GLU A 38 5.65 -19.46 -21.77
C GLU A 38 4.30 -19.58 -22.50
N ASN A 39 3.34 -20.27 -21.89
CA ASN A 39 2.00 -20.47 -22.46
C ASN A 39 0.99 -19.41 -22.01
N ALA A 40 1.37 -18.52 -21.10
CA ALA A 40 0.44 -17.56 -20.49
C ALA A 40 -0.14 -16.58 -21.51
N GLU A 41 0.66 -16.09 -22.46
CA GLU A 41 0.23 -15.19 -23.52
C GLU A 41 -0.84 -15.81 -24.40
N ALA A 42 -0.61 -17.06 -24.81
CA ALA A 42 -1.51 -17.79 -25.71
C ALA A 42 -2.83 -18.19 -25.03
N VAL A 43 -2.77 -18.64 -23.78
CA VAL A 43 -3.95 -19.20 -23.07
C VAL A 43 -4.81 -18.11 -22.45
N LEU A 44 -4.19 -17.06 -21.88
CA LEU A 44 -4.92 -15.96 -21.27
C LEU A 44 -5.34 -14.90 -22.29
N HIS A 45 -4.86 -15.00 -23.53
CA HIS A 45 -5.07 -13.99 -24.58
C HIS A 45 -4.63 -12.59 -24.13
N PHE A 46 -3.53 -12.52 -23.38
CA PHE A 46 -2.91 -11.27 -22.97
C PHE A 46 -1.87 -10.85 -23.99
N GLY A 47 -1.85 -9.59 -24.39
CA GLY A 47 -0.69 -9.04 -25.09
C GLY A 47 0.51 -8.95 -24.15
N ALA A 48 1.73 -8.88 -24.72
CA ALA A 48 2.99 -8.83 -23.97
C ALA A 48 2.98 -7.76 -22.86
N SER A 49 2.48 -6.56 -23.15
CA SER A 49 2.37 -5.46 -22.16
C SER A 49 1.43 -5.81 -21.00
N ARG A 50 0.27 -6.41 -21.26
CA ARG A 50 -0.66 -6.84 -20.20
C ARG A 50 -0.06 -7.92 -19.32
N LEU A 51 0.67 -8.86 -19.93
CA LEU A 51 1.34 -9.93 -19.20
C LEU A 51 2.45 -9.38 -18.31
N SER A 52 3.23 -8.41 -18.82
CA SER A 52 4.26 -7.71 -18.07
C SER A 52 3.67 -6.94 -16.88
N CYS A 53 2.60 -6.18 -17.06
CA CYS A 53 1.89 -5.49 -15.98
C CYS A 53 1.34 -6.46 -14.93
N ALA A 54 0.75 -7.58 -15.36
CA ALA A 54 0.21 -8.58 -14.45
C ALA A 54 1.32 -9.23 -13.60
N SER A 55 2.45 -9.59 -14.23
CA SER A 55 3.60 -10.16 -13.52
C SER A 55 4.24 -9.17 -12.55
N ALA A 56 4.38 -7.91 -12.95
CA ALA A 56 4.88 -6.86 -12.08
C ALA A 56 3.98 -6.67 -10.84
N THR A 57 2.66 -6.72 -11.03
CA THR A 57 1.71 -6.66 -9.91
C THR A 57 1.87 -7.86 -8.97
N LEU A 58 2.02 -9.08 -9.49
CA LEU A 58 2.25 -10.28 -8.68
C LEU A 58 3.56 -10.20 -7.89
N ARG A 59 4.61 -9.63 -8.48
CA ARG A 59 5.88 -9.37 -7.77
C ARG A 59 5.68 -8.38 -6.62
N GLN A 60 4.96 -7.28 -6.83
CA GLN A 60 4.65 -6.30 -5.79
C GLN A 60 3.83 -6.89 -4.63
N LEU A 61 2.99 -7.86 -4.91
CA LEU A 61 2.21 -8.58 -3.89
C LEU A 61 3.02 -9.68 -3.18
N GLY A 62 4.23 -9.97 -3.65
CA GLY A 62 5.05 -11.08 -3.16
C GLY A 62 4.46 -12.46 -3.46
N LEU A 63 3.62 -12.55 -4.51
CA LEU A 63 2.95 -13.79 -4.93
C LEU A 63 3.69 -14.51 -6.04
N TRP A 64 4.63 -13.86 -6.68
CA TRP A 64 5.51 -14.42 -7.70
C TRP A 64 6.90 -13.83 -7.60
N GLN A 65 7.91 -14.68 -7.68
CA GLN A 65 9.33 -14.30 -7.69
C GLN A 65 9.94 -14.83 -8.98
N GLU A 66 10.33 -13.94 -9.85
CA GLU A 66 11.21 -14.29 -10.96
C GLU A 66 12.65 -14.47 -10.43
N GLU A 67 13.41 -15.38 -11.06
CA GLU A 67 14.79 -15.61 -10.66
C GLU A 67 15.61 -14.30 -10.65
N LYS A 68 16.30 -14.11 -9.57
CA LYS A 68 17.10 -12.95 -9.14
C LYS A 68 17.65 -12.08 -10.28
N ARG A 69 17.08 -10.91 -10.49
CA ARG A 69 17.84 -9.78 -11.05
C ARG A 69 18.93 -9.39 -10.04
N VAL A 70 20.12 -9.12 -10.56
CA VAL A 70 21.31 -8.78 -9.78
C VAL A 70 20.97 -7.62 -8.85
N ARG A 71 21.00 -7.86 -7.52
CA ARG A 71 20.91 -6.78 -6.55
C ARG A 71 22.10 -5.86 -6.78
N ILE A 72 21.85 -4.57 -6.96
CA ILE A 72 22.90 -3.56 -6.95
C ILE A 72 23.58 -3.68 -5.58
N ALA A 73 24.81 -4.17 -5.58
CA ALA A 73 25.60 -4.21 -4.34
C ALA A 73 25.72 -2.77 -3.84
N PRO A 74 25.65 -2.51 -2.52
CA PRO A 74 25.97 -1.20 -1.98
C PRO A 74 27.46 -0.93 -2.18
N GLY A 75 27.82 -0.56 -3.41
CA GLY A 75 29.14 -0.08 -3.79
C GLY A 75 29.26 1.42 -3.49
N GLU A 76 30.49 1.93 -3.49
CA GLU A 76 30.75 3.37 -3.43
C GLU A 76 29.95 4.05 -4.55
N ARG A 77 29.14 5.04 -4.17
CA ARG A 77 28.35 5.84 -5.14
C ARG A 77 29.32 6.47 -6.13
N PRO A 78 29.11 6.29 -7.45
CA PRO A 78 29.99 6.92 -8.42
C PRO A 78 29.87 8.44 -8.28
N SER A 79 31.02 9.13 -8.18
CA SER A 79 31.06 10.58 -8.22
C SER A 79 31.15 11.02 -9.67
N TYR A 80 30.06 11.56 -10.21
CA TYR A 80 30.08 12.16 -11.55
C TYR A 80 30.66 13.57 -11.49
N THR A 81 31.49 13.89 -12.50
CA THR A 81 32.06 15.23 -12.70
C THR A 81 31.12 16.10 -13.53
N GLU A 82 31.41 17.41 -13.57
CA GLU A 82 30.65 18.31 -14.44
C GLU A 82 30.83 17.95 -15.95
N ASN A 83 32.02 17.49 -16.31
CA ASN A 83 32.29 17.04 -17.69
C ASN A 83 31.46 15.81 -18.08
N ASP A 84 31.16 14.91 -17.13
CA ASP A 84 30.28 13.75 -17.38
C ASP A 84 28.86 14.20 -17.68
N VAL A 85 28.38 15.20 -16.95
CA VAL A 85 27.02 15.79 -17.16
C VAL A 85 26.97 16.51 -18.51
N ILE A 86 27.94 17.35 -18.83
CA ILE A 86 28.01 18.07 -20.12
C ILE A 86 28.05 17.05 -21.27
N SER A 87 28.93 16.08 -21.18
CA SER A 87 29.03 15.02 -22.20
C SER A 87 27.72 14.23 -22.37
N ALA A 88 26.98 13.99 -21.26
CA ALA A 88 25.69 13.32 -21.34
C ALA A 88 24.65 14.21 -22.04
N LEU A 89 24.56 15.50 -21.71
CA LEU A 89 23.62 16.43 -22.33
C LEU A 89 23.90 16.66 -23.82
N GLU A 90 25.17 16.62 -24.23
CA GLU A 90 25.56 16.82 -25.63
C GLU A 90 25.39 15.57 -26.50
N LYS A 91 25.63 14.38 -25.94
CA LYS A 91 25.69 13.12 -26.70
C LYS A 91 24.46 12.27 -26.59
N ASP A 92 23.64 12.44 -25.53
CA ASP A 92 22.48 11.66 -25.26
C ASP A 92 21.21 12.51 -25.29
N ASN A 93 20.54 12.49 -26.42
CA ASN A 93 19.30 13.24 -26.63
C ASN A 93 18.19 12.79 -25.63
N SER A 94 18.17 11.53 -25.23
CA SER A 94 17.19 11.02 -24.28
C SER A 94 17.40 11.62 -22.90
N PHE A 95 18.67 11.73 -22.47
CA PHE A 95 19.02 12.39 -21.21
C PHE A 95 18.74 13.90 -21.24
N ALA A 96 19.02 14.56 -22.36
CA ALA A 96 18.72 15.99 -22.54
C ALA A 96 17.20 16.27 -22.50
N SER A 97 16.38 15.40 -23.10
CA SER A 97 14.90 15.46 -23.00
C SER A 97 14.45 15.28 -21.57
N LEU A 98 14.91 14.22 -20.89
CA LEU A 98 14.61 13.95 -19.49
C LEU A 98 14.94 15.15 -18.59
N TYR A 99 16.10 15.78 -18.79
CA TYR A 99 16.48 16.98 -18.04
C TYR A 99 15.45 18.10 -18.19
N GLY A 100 15.01 18.39 -19.42
CA GLY A 100 13.99 19.39 -19.70
C GLY A 100 12.66 19.07 -19.03
N GLU A 101 12.21 17.82 -19.14
CA GLU A 101 10.96 17.34 -18.54
C GLU A 101 10.98 17.40 -17.02
N VAL A 102 12.08 17.00 -16.38
CA VAL A 102 12.24 17.06 -14.92
C VAL A 102 12.17 18.51 -14.42
N GLN A 103 12.78 19.45 -15.13
CA GLN A 103 12.68 20.87 -14.80
C GLN A 103 11.23 21.38 -14.88
N GLN A 104 10.50 20.98 -15.92
CA GLN A 104 9.07 21.33 -16.04
C GLN A 104 8.25 20.76 -14.87
N ILE A 105 8.45 19.49 -14.51
CA ILE A 105 7.74 18.87 -13.41
C ILE A 105 8.03 19.55 -12.08
N LEU A 106 9.31 19.88 -11.83
CA LEU A 106 9.74 20.50 -10.59
C LEU A 106 9.52 22.03 -10.57
N GLY A 107 9.23 22.65 -11.72
CA GLY A 107 8.97 24.07 -11.87
C GLY A 107 10.18 24.94 -11.56
N ARG A 108 11.41 24.41 -11.72
CA ARG A 108 12.66 25.13 -11.48
C ARG A 108 13.84 24.51 -12.24
N THR A 109 14.89 25.28 -12.41
CA THR A 109 16.15 24.75 -12.93
C THR A 109 16.83 23.84 -11.93
N LEU A 110 17.54 22.82 -12.41
CA LEU A 110 18.34 21.92 -11.59
C LEU A 110 19.75 22.48 -11.39
N THR A 111 20.28 22.28 -10.20
CA THR A 111 21.69 22.61 -9.89
C THR A 111 22.63 21.55 -10.45
N ASN A 112 23.94 21.85 -10.54
CA ASN A 112 24.94 20.89 -11.02
C ASN A 112 24.95 19.59 -10.21
N ASP A 113 24.78 19.68 -8.88
CA ASP A 113 24.71 18.49 -8.03
C ASP A 113 23.44 17.67 -8.28
N GLU A 114 22.32 18.32 -8.55
CA GLU A 114 21.08 17.65 -8.92
C GLU A 114 21.17 16.96 -10.29
N LEU A 115 21.88 17.56 -11.23
CA LEU A 115 22.17 16.93 -12.52
C LEU A 115 23.03 15.68 -12.40
N LYS A 116 24.03 15.69 -11.50
CA LYS A 116 24.82 14.49 -11.17
C LYS A 116 23.98 13.39 -10.57
N ILE A 117 23.01 13.74 -9.70
CA ILE A 117 22.05 12.80 -9.15
C ILE A 117 21.15 12.22 -10.25
N LEU A 118 20.61 13.07 -11.15
CA LEU A 118 19.78 12.62 -12.25
C LEU A 118 20.55 11.69 -13.20
N LEU A 119 21.82 12.00 -13.48
CA LEU A 119 22.70 11.16 -14.29
C LEU A 119 22.95 9.79 -13.63
N SER A 120 23.04 9.77 -12.30
CA SER A 120 23.24 8.51 -11.55
C SER A 120 22.05 7.58 -11.69
N PHE A 121 20.82 8.07 -11.83
CA PHE A 121 19.64 7.23 -12.03
C PHE A 121 19.73 6.45 -13.34
N VAL A 122 20.19 7.10 -14.41
CA VAL A 122 20.31 6.48 -15.73
C VAL A 122 21.55 5.58 -15.82
N ARG A 123 22.73 6.08 -15.41
CA ARG A 123 24.00 5.37 -15.64
C ARG A 123 24.35 4.35 -14.55
N TYR A 124 24.03 4.66 -13.30
CA TYR A 124 24.40 3.78 -12.18
C TYR A 124 23.27 2.84 -11.79
N LEU A 125 22.04 3.36 -11.64
CA LEU A 125 20.89 2.52 -11.33
C LEU A 125 20.32 1.80 -12.56
N GLY A 126 20.77 2.16 -13.77
CA GLY A 126 20.35 1.50 -15.01
C GLY A 126 18.88 1.74 -15.39
N MET A 127 18.24 2.78 -14.82
CA MET A 127 16.86 3.11 -15.13
C MET A 127 16.75 3.76 -16.51
N SER A 128 15.72 3.38 -17.28
CA SER A 128 15.40 4.09 -18.50
C SER A 128 14.92 5.53 -18.19
N THR A 129 15.09 6.45 -19.15
CA THR A 129 14.65 7.85 -19.00
C THR A 129 13.16 7.95 -18.68
N ASP A 130 12.32 7.07 -19.25
CA ASP A 130 10.90 7.01 -19.03
C ASP A 130 10.56 6.58 -17.60
N VAL A 131 11.29 5.60 -17.05
CA VAL A 131 11.13 5.16 -15.67
C VAL A 131 11.54 6.26 -14.68
N VAL A 132 12.64 6.98 -14.98
CA VAL A 132 13.06 8.15 -14.18
C VAL A 132 12.01 9.25 -14.22
N PHE A 133 11.42 9.52 -15.37
CA PHE A 133 10.31 10.48 -15.50
C PHE A 133 9.10 10.06 -14.62
N MET A 134 8.68 8.80 -14.72
CA MET A 134 7.61 8.27 -13.88
C MET A 134 7.91 8.38 -12.38
N LEU A 135 9.15 8.11 -11.98
CA LEU A 135 9.61 8.24 -10.60
C LEU A 135 9.48 9.68 -10.09
N VAL A 136 9.90 10.67 -10.90
CA VAL A 136 9.80 12.08 -10.52
C VAL A 136 8.35 12.52 -10.40
N CYS A 137 7.49 12.12 -11.34
CA CYS A 137 6.05 12.36 -11.27
C CYS A 137 5.44 11.75 -10.01
N TYR A 138 5.74 10.49 -9.73
CA TYR A 138 5.26 9.78 -8.54
C TYR A 138 5.68 10.50 -7.24
N CYS A 139 6.94 10.89 -7.12
CA CYS A 139 7.43 11.59 -5.94
C CYS A 139 6.75 12.95 -5.75
N ARG A 140 6.52 13.71 -6.84
CA ARG A 140 5.76 14.96 -6.82
C ARG A 140 4.32 14.75 -6.33
N ASP A 141 3.63 13.77 -6.92
CA ASP A 141 2.22 13.52 -6.61
C ASP A 141 2.05 13.02 -5.18
N ARG A 142 2.95 12.15 -4.72
CA ARG A 142 2.99 11.68 -3.34
C ARG A 142 3.23 12.85 -2.35
N GLN A 143 4.05 13.83 -2.70
CA GLN A 143 4.28 14.99 -1.86
C GLN A 143 3.04 15.91 -1.80
N ARG A 144 2.34 16.08 -2.93
CA ARG A 144 1.07 16.82 -2.99
C ARG A 144 -0.03 16.13 -2.18
N GLN A 145 -0.14 14.82 -2.25
CA GLN A 145 -1.08 14.03 -1.44
C GLN A 145 -0.84 14.21 0.08
N ARG A 146 0.40 14.47 0.48
CA ARG A 146 0.75 14.80 1.88
C ARG A 146 0.45 16.25 2.28
N GLY A 147 -0.18 17.03 1.40
CA GLY A 147 -0.55 18.43 1.65
C GLY A 147 0.59 19.43 1.45
N SER A 148 1.73 19.00 0.88
CA SER A 148 2.83 19.92 0.58
C SER A 148 2.60 20.62 -0.78
N SER A 149 2.67 21.95 -0.79
CA SER A 149 2.68 22.74 -2.02
C SER A 149 4.05 22.81 -2.70
N ARG A 150 5.11 22.40 -2.00
CA ARG A 150 6.49 22.42 -2.53
C ARG A 150 6.78 21.13 -3.29
N ASN A 151 7.47 21.25 -4.42
CA ASN A 151 7.96 20.09 -5.15
C ASN A 151 9.12 19.39 -4.41
N PRO A 152 9.29 18.06 -4.60
CA PRO A 152 10.36 17.31 -3.94
C PRO A 152 11.75 17.76 -4.41
N SER A 153 12.75 17.62 -3.54
CA SER A 153 14.17 17.79 -3.94
C SER A 153 14.67 16.53 -4.62
N LEU A 154 15.68 16.66 -5.52
CA LEU A 154 16.29 15.49 -6.17
C LEU A 154 16.87 14.50 -5.14
N ARG A 155 17.37 14.97 -3.98
CA ARG A 155 17.83 14.09 -2.89
C ARG A 155 16.71 13.26 -2.26
N SER A 156 15.48 13.79 -2.21
CA SER A 156 14.35 12.98 -1.73
C SER A 156 13.89 11.98 -2.79
N ILE A 157 13.97 12.35 -4.06
CA ILE A 157 13.69 11.47 -5.20
C ILE A 157 14.78 10.37 -5.28
N GLU A 158 16.03 10.70 -5.03
CA GLU A 158 17.15 9.74 -4.99
C GLU A 158 16.88 8.57 -4.04
N LYS A 159 16.33 8.83 -2.86
CA LYS A 159 15.96 7.76 -1.92
C LYS A 159 14.94 6.78 -2.50
N GLU A 160 13.96 7.32 -3.20
CA GLU A 160 12.94 6.49 -3.85
C GLU A 160 13.50 5.77 -5.09
N ALA A 161 14.44 6.39 -5.81
CA ALA A 161 15.15 5.74 -6.92
C ALA A 161 15.90 4.49 -6.48
N TYR A 162 16.66 4.59 -5.37
CA TYR A 162 17.31 3.42 -4.78
C TYR A 162 16.30 2.35 -4.35
N ASN A 163 15.20 2.74 -3.73
CA ASN A 163 14.14 1.81 -3.35
C ASN A 163 13.54 1.09 -4.58
N TRP A 164 13.32 1.80 -5.68
CA TRP A 164 12.86 1.20 -6.93
C TRP A 164 13.90 0.25 -7.52
N ALA A 165 15.18 0.65 -7.54
CA ALA A 165 16.26 -0.20 -8.03
C ALA A 165 16.41 -1.48 -7.19
N GLU A 166 16.32 -1.40 -5.86
CA GLU A 166 16.35 -2.57 -4.96
C GLU A 166 15.17 -3.52 -5.18
N GLN A 167 14.01 -2.99 -5.58
CA GLN A 167 12.82 -3.77 -5.91
C GLN A 167 12.83 -4.27 -7.36
N GLY A 168 13.83 -3.93 -8.16
CA GLY A 168 13.95 -4.31 -9.55
C GLY A 168 12.95 -3.61 -10.47
N ILE A 169 12.55 -2.39 -10.14
CA ILE A 169 11.65 -1.57 -10.96
C ILE A 169 12.50 -0.84 -11.99
N ASP A 170 12.66 -1.42 -13.16
CA ASP A 170 13.50 -0.88 -14.25
C ASP A 170 12.74 -0.70 -15.58
N SER A 171 11.48 -1.17 -15.64
CA SER A 171 10.59 -1.01 -16.79
C SER A 171 9.38 -0.11 -16.46
N MET A 172 8.75 0.44 -17.51
CA MET A 172 7.54 1.26 -17.35
C MET A 172 6.38 0.47 -16.74
N GLU A 173 6.25 -0.80 -17.10
CA GLU A 173 5.21 -1.69 -16.60
C GLU A 173 5.38 -1.93 -15.10
N GLU A 174 6.60 -2.17 -14.63
CA GLU A 174 6.89 -2.35 -13.21
C GLU A 174 6.65 -1.07 -12.42
N ALA A 175 7.08 0.07 -12.96
CA ALA A 175 6.83 1.37 -12.37
C ALA A 175 5.32 1.65 -12.27
N ALA A 176 4.55 1.38 -13.33
CA ALA A 176 3.10 1.54 -13.33
C ALA A 176 2.42 0.63 -12.31
N ALA A 177 2.81 -0.64 -12.22
CA ALA A 177 2.29 -1.60 -11.24
C ALA A 177 2.59 -1.15 -9.80
N TYR A 178 3.81 -0.68 -9.54
CA TYR A 178 4.19 -0.13 -8.24
C TYR A 178 3.35 1.08 -7.86
N ILE A 179 3.23 2.05 -8.76
CA ILE A 179 2.43 3.28 -8.55
C ILE A 179 0.97 2.92 -8.27
N GLN A 180 0.40 2.00 -9.06
CA GLN A 180 -0.98 1.54 -8.86
C GLN A 180 -1.16 0.89 -7.49
N ALA A 181 -0.26 0.00 -7.06
CA ALA A 181 -0.31 -0.64 -5.76
C ALA A 181 -0.23 0.40 -4.61
N GLN A 182 0.63 1.41 -4.74
CA GLN A 182 0.74 2.49 -3.75
C GLN A 182 -0.53 3.36 -3.71
N ASN A 183 -1.14 3.67 -4.87
CA ASN A 183 -2.37 4.43 -4.94
C ASN A 183 -3.56 3.68 -4.31
N VAL A 184 -3.67 2.38 -4.54
CA VAL A 184 -4.68 1.53 -3.89
C VAL A 184 -4.48 1.52 -2.37
N ARG A 185 -3.23 1.34 -1.92
CA ARG A 185 -2.90 1.39 -0.49
C ARG A 185 -3.29 2.74 0.14
N HIS A 186 -2.95 3.84 -0.52
CA HIS A 186 -3.28 5.18 -0.07
C HIS A 186 -4.79 5.42 -0.01
N SER A 187 -5.53 5.00 -1.05
CA SER A 187 -6.99 5.11 -1.08
C SER A 187 -7.66 4.30 0.04
N ARG A 188 -7.17 3.09 0.32
CA ARG A 188 -7.66 2.27 1.44
C ARG A 188 -7.39 2.93 2.79
N MET A 189 -6.20 3.50 2.98
CA MET A 189 -5.83 4.24 4.18
C MET A 189 -6.72 5.48 4.38
N HIS A 190 -6.97 6.23 3.31
CA HIS A 190 -7.84 7.41 3.35
C HIS A 190 -9.27 7.04 3.76
N ARG A 191 -9.85 6.00 3.16
CA ARG A 191 -11.17 5.49 3.56
C ARG A 191 -11.22 5.05 5.01
N LEU A 192 -10.17 4.43 5.51
CA LEU A 192 -10.07 4.05 6.92
C LEU A 192 -10.04 5.28 7.82
N MET A 193 -9.28 6.32 7.48
CA MET A 193 -9.26 7.58 8.23
C MET A 193 -10.63 8.27 8.27
N GLU A 194 -11.35 8.25 7.14
CA GLU A 194 -12.73 8.76 7.08
C GLU A 194 -13.68 7.99 8.01
N LEU A 195 -13.61 6.65 8.02
CA LEU A 195 -14.39 5.80 8.93
C LEU A 195 -14.10 6.08 10.40
N LEU A 196 -12.81 6.32 10.72
CA LEU A 196 -12.38 6.67 12.08
C LEU A 196 -12.62 8.16 12.43
N GLN A 197 -13.24 8.92 11.52
CA GLN A 197 -13.51 10.35 11.66
C GLN A 197 -12.25 11.20 11.87
N ILE A 198 -11.09 10.73 11.40
CA ILE A 198 -9.83 11.47 11.49
C ILE A 198 -9.75 12.43 10.29
N ARG A 199 -9.93 13.73 10.56
CA ARG A 199 -9.91 14.78 9.53
C ARG A 199 -8.85 15.84 9.86
N GLY A 200 -8.28 16.46 8.81
CA GLY A 200 -7.40 17.62 8.93
C GLY A 200 -6.01 17.35 9.52
N ARG A 201 -5.62 16.11 9.74
CA ARG A 201 -4.29 15.72 10.17
C ARG A 201 -3.81 14.41 9.53
N ASN A 202 -2.51 14.23 9.48
CA ASN A 202 -1.90 12.95 9.15
C ASN A 202 -1.89 12.02 10.38
N LEU A 203 -1.81 10.72 10.12
CA LEU A 203 -1.58 9.73 11.17
C LEU A 203 -0.15 9.86 11.72
N THR A 204 0.00 9.63 13.00
CA THR A 204 1.33 9.41 13.59
C THR A 204 1.90 8.06 13.16
N PRO A 205 3.23 7.84 13.22
CA PRO A 205 3.82 6.56 12.82
C PRO A 205 3.28 5.34 13.60
N ALA A 206 2.82 5.55 14.84
CA ALA A 206 2.20 4.51 15.65
C ALA A 206 0.77 4.19 15.17
N GLU A 207 -0.02 5.22 14.87
CA GLU A 207 -1.38 5.10 14.32
C GLU A 207 -1.35 4.45 12.94
N GLU A 208 -0.39 4.85 12.09
CA GLU A 208 -0.22 4.28 10.75
C GLU A 208 0.07 2.77 10.81
N ARG A 209 0.89 2.31 11.76
CA ARG A 209 1.14 0.87 11.97
C ARG A 209 -0.13 0.11 12.34
N TYR A 210 -0.97 0.64 13.23
CA TYR A 210 -2.26 0.03 13.55
C TYR A 210 -3.17 -0.03 12.33
N ALA A 211 -3.34 1.11 11.65
CA ALA A 211 -4.17 1.24 10.47
C ALA A 211 -3.74 0.26 9.36
N GLN A 212 -2.43 0.16 9.09
CA GLN A 212 -1.90 -0.76 8.11
C GLN A 212 -2.19 -2.22 8.50
N SER A 213 -1.96 -2.59 9.77
CA SER A 213 -2.28 -3.94 10.28
C SER A 213 -3.75 -4.31 10.06
N TRP A 214 -4.68 -3.38 10.29
CA TRP A 214 -6.11 -3.62 10.09
C TRP A 214 -6.49 -3.77 8.62
N LEU A 215 -5.86 -2.99 7.73
CA LEU A 215 -6.03 -3.14 6.29
C LEU A 215 -5.51 -4.49 5.79
N ASP A 216 -4.39 -4.96 6.36
CA ASP A 216 -3.79 -6.26 6.00
C ASP A 216 -4.61 -7.45 6.52
N MET A 217 -5.33 -7.30 7.63
CA MET A 217 -6.29 -8.29 8.13
C MET A 217 -7.51 -8.47 7.22
N GLY A 218 -7.76 -7.54 6.29
CA GLY A 218 -8.79 -7.69 5.27
C GLY A 218 -10.23 -7.56 5.77
N PHE A 219 -10.47 -6.73 6.76
CA PHE A 219 -11.83 -6.45 7.24
C PHE A 219 -12.66 -5.67 6.21
N GLU A 220 -13.94 -5.99 6.15
CA GLU A 220 -14.94 -5.15 5.49
C GLU A 220 -15.06 -3.78 6.20
N ALA A 221 -15.35 -2.73 5.44
CA ALA A 221 -15.48 -1.38 5.98
C ALA A 221 -16.50 -1.29 7.13
N GLY A 222 -17.63 -2.00 7.00
CA GLY A 222 -18.66 -2.07 8.04
C GLY A 222 -18.18 -2.73 9.32
N ALA A 223 -17.32 -3.74 9.23
CA ALA A 223 -16.73 -4.38 10.41
C ALA A 223 -15.79 -3.43 11.17
N VAL A 224 -14.99 -2.66 10.45
CA VAL A 224 -14.12 -1.63 11.03
C VAL A 224 -14.95 -0.52 11.70
N SER A 225 -16.04 -0.08 11.06
CA SER A 225 -16.98 0.89 11.66
C SER A 225 -17.58 0.37 12.98
N MET A 226 -17.99 -0.89 13.00
CA MET A 226 -18.53 -1.53 14.22
C MET A 226 -17.47 -1.59 15.35
N ALA A 227 -16.20 -1.90 15.02
CA ALA A 227 -15.11 -1.88 16.00
C ALA A 227 -14.88 -0.47 16.55
N TYR A 228 -14.94 0.55 15.67
CA TYR A 228 -14.82 1.96 16.06
C TYR A 228 -15.95 2.39 16.99
N GLU A 229 -17.20 2.12 16.65
CA GLU A 229 -18.37 2.42 17.47
C GLU A 229 -18.27 1.77 18.86
N ARG A 230 -17.95 0.47 18.92
CA ARG A 230 -17.72 -0.24 20.20
C ARG A 230 -16.58 0.37 21.01
N THR A 231 -15.53 0.82 20.35
CA THR A 231 -14.41 1.50 21.02
C THR A 231 -14.89 2.80 21.65
N CYS A 232 -15.57 3.64 20.88
CA CYS A 232 -16.07 4.93 21.36
C CYS A 232 -17.04 4.78 22.51
N LEU A 233 -17.96 3.81 22.45
CA LEU A 233 -18.91 3.53 23.52
C LEU A 233 -18.22 3.08 24.82
N ASN A 234 -17.13 2.34 24.73
CA ASN A 234 -16.45 1.81 25.92
C ASN A 234 -15.35 2.71 26.49
N THR A 235 -14.77 3.59 25.66
CA THR A 235 -13.61 4.40 26.06
C THR A 235 -13.85 5.91 25.94
N GLY A 236 -15.03 6.32 25.48
CA GLY A 236 -15.37 7.73 25.29
C GLY A 236 -14.74 8.38 24.03
N GLY A 237 -14.05 7.61 23.19
CA GLY A 237 -13.41 8.09 21.95
C GLY A 237 -12.54 7.03 21.29
N LEU A 238 -11.83 7.41 20.22
CA LEU A 238 -10.93 6.48 19.53
C LEU A 238 -9.74 6.10 20.42
N ASN A 239 -9.66 4.86 20.81
CA ASN A 239 -8.53 4.26 21.50
C ASN A 239 -7.92 3.17 20.61
N TRP A 240 -6.75 3.43 20.04
CA TRP A 240 -6.07 2.56 19.08
C TRP A 240 -5.77 1.16 19.64
N ALA A 241 -5.24 1.09 20.86
CA ALA A 241 -4.89 -0.18 21.49
C ALA A 241 -6.15 -1.01 21.80
N TYR A 242 -7.23 -0.39 22.25
CA TYR A 242 -8.48 -1.07 22.53
C TYR A 242 -9.14 -1.57 21.26
N MET A 243 -9.23 -0.75 20.22
CA MET A 243 -9.77 -1.12 18.91
C MET A 243 -8.95 -2.26 18.28
N ASN A 244 -7.62 -2.20 18.38
CA ASN A 244 -6.75 -3.25 17.89
C ASN A 244 -7.03 -4.61 18.55
N ARG A 245 -7.30 -4.65 19.84
CA ARG A 245 -7.68 -5.90 20.54
C ARG A 245 -8.99 -6.46 20.01
N ILE A 246 -9.97 -5.62 19.70
CA ILE A 246 -11.24 -6.05 19.10
C ILE A 246 -10.99 -6.70 17.75
N LEU A 247 -10.29 -5.98 16.86
CA LEU A 247 -10.01 -6.43 15.51
C LEU A 247 -9.12 -7.68 15.47
N GLN A 248 -8.09 -7.76 16.31
CA GLN A 248 -7.27 -8.97 16.43
C GLN A 248 -8.09 -10.19 16.89
N ARG A 249 -8.97 -10.02 17.85
CA ARG A 249 -9.86 -11.10 18.32
C ARG A 249 -10.76 -11.57 17.17
N TRP A 250 -11.41 -10.65 16.46
CA TRP A 250 -12.26 -11.00 15.33
C TRP A 250 -11.47 -11.69 14.21
N HIS A 251 -10.27 -11.20 13.92
CA HIS A 251 -9.39 -11.83 12.94
C HIS A 251 -9.03 -13.28 13.31
N GLN A 252 -8.68 -13.53 14.58
CA GLN A 252 -8.40 -14.88 15.08
C GLN A 252 -9.61 -15.81 15.00
N GLN A 253 -10.82 -15.27 15.08
CA GLN A 253 -12.08 -16.01 14.95
C GLN A 253 -12.60 -16.08 13.50
N GLY A 254 -11.90 -15.53 12.54
CA GLY A 254 -12.32 -15.49 11.14
C GLY A 254 -13.51 -14.55 10.84
N LEU A 255 -13.83 -13.65 11.75
CA LEU A 255 -14.98 -12.75 11.65
C LEU A 255 -14.59 -11.44 10.96
N HIS A 256 -14.70 -11.37 9.63
CA HIS A 256 -14.25 -10.21 8.85
C HIS A 256 -15.39 -9.38 8.26
N THR A 257 -16.63 -9.90 8.30
CA THR A 257 -17.83 -9.22 7.79
C THR A 257 -18.78 -8.86 8.92
N VAL A 258 -19.63 -7.86 8.69
CA VAL A 258 -20.64 -7.43 9.68
C VAL A 258 -21.53 -8.61 10.12
N GLN A 259 -21.98 -9.42 9.16
CA GLN A 259 -22.83 -10.58 9.44
C GLN A 259 -22.13 -11.64 10.30
N ALA A 260 -20.87 -11.93 9.96
CA ALA A 260 -20.07 -12.89 10.73
C ALA A 260 -19.86 -12.41 12.18
N ILE A 261 -19.60 -11.10 12.35
CA ILE A 261 -19.41 -10.51 13.68
C ILE A 261 -20.72 -10.56 14.51
N GLN A 262 -21.83 -10.20 13.90
CA GLN A 262 -23.15 -10.24 14.58
C GLN A 262 -23.55 -11.66 15.01
N SER A 263 -23.21 -12.66 14.20
CA SER A 263 -23.51 -14.07 14.52
C SER A 263 -22.50 -14.73 15.46
N GLY A 264 -21.21 -14.36 15.34
CA GLY A 264 -20.11 -15.03 16.04
C GLY A 264 -19.65 -14.36 17.34
N ASP A 265 -19.78 -13.03 17.45
CA ASP A 265 -19.30 -12.27 18.64
C ASP A 265 -20.38 -12.10 19.72
N ARG A 266 -21.04 -13.19 20.09
CA ARG A 266 -22.12 -13.21 21.11
C ARG A 266 -21.66 -12.84 22.53
N LYS A 267 -20.36 -12.77 22.80
CA LYS A 267 -19.85 -12.52 24.16
C LYS A 267 -19.95 -11.06 24.63
N ASN A 268 -20.28 -10.11 23.77
CA ASN A 268 -20.32 -8.70 24.18
C ASN A 268 -21.71 -8.15 24.45
N ASP A 269 -22.78 -8.81 23.98
CA ASP A 269 -24.17 -8.39 24.27
C ASP A 269 -24.58 -8.73 25.71
N SER A 270 -23.99 -9.76 26.30
CA SER A 270 -24.29 -10.14 27.68
C SER A 270 -23.70 -9.19 28.75
N ARG A 271 -22.85 -8.23 28.37
CA ARG A 271 -22.27 -7.25 29.29
C ARG A 271 -23.04 -5.93 29.32
N THR A 272 -23.97 -5.73 28.38
CA THR A 272 -24.89 -4.58 28.32
C THR A 272 -26.26 -4.91 28.90
N GLU A 273 -26.56 -6.16 29.18
CA GLU A 273 -27.62 -6.50 30.10
C GLU A 273 -27.14 -6.09 31.49
N ARG A 274 -27.50 -4.87 31.88
CA ARG A 274 -27.42 -4.42 33.27
C ARG A 274 -28.05 -5.53 34.09
N ARG A 275 -27.25 -6.14 34.98
CA ARG A 275 -27.77 -7.06 36.02
C ARG A 275 -29.04 -6.42 36.54
N PRO A 276 -30.19 -7.08 36.45
CA PRO A 276 -31.40 -6.55 37.04
C PRO A 276 -31.06 -6.18 38.48
N LEU A 277 -31.37 -4.97 38.91
CA LEU A 277 -31.19 -4.55 40.28
C LEU A 277 -31.91 -5.59 41.14
N ASP A 278 -31.20 -6.15 42.11
CA ASP A 278 -31.78 -6.99 43.09
C ASP A 278 -33.01 -6.29 43.71
N PRO A 279 -34.16 -6.95 43.86
CA PRO A 279 -35.35 -6.34 44.47
C PRO A 279 -35.06 -5.55 45.73
N ASP A 280 -34.09 -6.03 46.55
CA ASP A 280 -33.65 -5.35 47.76
C ASP A 280 -32.84 -4.09 47.53
N GLU A 281 -31.98 -4.07 46.50
CA GLU A 281 -31.24 -2.84 46.04
C GLU A 281 -32.21 -1.80 45.48
N ALA A 282 -33.21 -2.23 44.70
CA ALA A 282 -34.24 -1.35 44.15
C ALA A 282 -35.11 -0.74 45.27
N ALA A 283 -35.42 -1.52 46.31
CA ALA A 283 -36.17 -1.04 47.47
C ALA A 283 -35.33 -0.05 48.32
N ALA A 284 -34.02 -0.29 48.46
CA ALA A 284 -33.11 0.60 49.19
C ALA A 284 -32.98 1.96 48.47
N ILE A 285 -32.80 1.96 47.13
CA ILE A 285 -32.74 3.17 46.32
C ILE A 285 -34.07 3.96 46.42
N LYS A 286 -35.20 3.28 46.37
CA LYS A 286 -36.51 3.90 46.49
C LYS A 286 -36.74 4.60 47.86
N ARG A 287 -36.21 4.01 48.97
CA ARG A 287 -36.24 4.64 50.28
C ARG A 287 -35.37 5.87 50.34
N MET A 288 -34.17 5.88 49.74
CA MET A 288 -33.29 7.07 49.69
C MET A 288 -33.92 8.28 49.00
N PHE A 289 -34.76 8.04 47.96
CA PHE A 289 -35.47 9.12 47.26
C PHE A 289 -36.81 9.53 47.91
N GLN A 290 -37.29 8.81 48.94
CA GLN A 290 -38.51 9.17 49.65
C GLN A 290 -38.27 9.91 50.99
N GLU A 291 -37.00 9.95 51.47
CA GLU A 291 -36.60 10.58 52.73
C GLU A 291 -35.83 11.93 52.50
N GLY A 292 -35.74 12.43 51.26
CA GLY A 292 -35.19 13.74 50.89
C GLY A 292 -36.26 14.61 50.29
#